data_020a55693b88705872af16373d811866
#
_entry.id   020a55693b88705872af16373d811866
#
_cell.length_a   1.000
_cell.length_b   1.000
_cell.length_c   1.000
_cell.angle_alpha   90.00
_cell.angle_beta   90.00
_cell.angle_gamma   90.00
#
_symmetry.space_group_name_H-M   'P 1'
#
loop_
_entity.id
_entity.type
_entity.pdbx_description
1 polymer ?
#
loop_
_entity_poly.entity_id
_entity_poly.type
_entity_poly.pdbx_seq_one_letter_code
_entity_poly.pdbx_strand_id
1 'polypeptide(L)'
;MNKGLKFLLYLLALMLIIVPTIFAFTLFNSSKNAFDDSFSQSDQRQSQLRDSKVNAAKQPISILFLGIDDSSTRRQNGQSAENARTDAMILSTMNPDKHQIRLVSIPRDTLSYIPEVGYYDKITHAHAYDGPEASMRTVEANLNVPVDYYVRINMEAFAKTVDELGGIEYDVPYDLNEPNTMDKGRIKLKKGKQQLNGDEVLAVTRTRKQDSDLKRGQRQMEVLKILFKKAQDTKSLHKLDDIIEIVGKNSKHNLSYSEIKALATNYLANDVDIQSQQLKGENELLNGIYYINPDVDNLIETSNTLRKDLGLAPFKDRNQFLVERVKAYYGEIPPLTYLEESLLQNVKKLMPKDENNDQNNKGESADNTNGAMHNQQQGVPYQNQNPDGSYY
;
A
#
# COMPACT_ATOMS: atom_id res chain seq x y z
N MET A 1 22.96 -61.56 10.15
CA MET A 1 21.75 -60.83 9.74
C MET A 1 21.29 -61.36 8.41
N ASN A 2 20.04 -61.82 8.36
CA ASN A 2 19.48 -62.51 7.19
C ASN A 2 19.42 -61.56 5.99
N LYS A 3 19.70 -62.02 4.77
CA LYS A 3 19.68 -61.13 3.54
C LYS A 3 18.36 -60.38 3.37
N GLY A 4 17.24 -61.02 3.74
CA GLY A 4 15.93 -60.39 3.74
C GLY A 4 15.78 -59.23 4.74
N LEU A 5 16.38 -59.34 5.93
CA LEU A 5 16.35 -58.30 6.94
C LEU A 5 17.21 -57.08 6.53
N LYS A 6 18.35 -57.32 5.86
CA LYS A 6 19.15 -56.23 5.28
C LYS A 6 18.39 -55.48 4.20
N PHE A 7 17.72 -56.20 3.30
CA PHE A 7 16.90 -55.60 2.24
C PHE A 7 15.73 -54.75 2.81
N LEU A 8 15.05 -55.30 3.83
CA LEU A 8 13.97 -54.57 4.52
C LEU A 8 14.45 -53.26 5.18
N LEU A 9 15.65 -53.30 5.83
CA LEU A 9 16.26 -52.13 6.44
C LEU A 9 16.69 -51.08 5.40
N TYR A 10 17.20 -51.49 4.23
CA TYR A 10 17.50 -50.56 3.14
C TYR A 10 16.24 -49.92 2.54
N LEU A 11 15.15 -50.67 2.43
CA LEU A 11 13.87 -50.20 1.93
C LEU A 11 13.24 -49.21 2.92
N LEU A 12 13.34 -49.45 4.21
CA LEU A 12 12.88 -48.59 5.27
C LEU A 12 13.70 -47.29 5.36
N ALA A 13 15.03 -47.39 5.22
CA ALA A 13 15.90 -46.22 5.15
C ALA A 13 15.64 -45.38 3.89
N LEU A 14 15.34 -46.00 2.75
CA LEU A 14 15.00 -45.35 1.52
C LEU A 14 13.63 -44.61 1.65
N MET A 15 12.63 -45.24 2.27
CA MET A 15 11.34 -44.61 2.57
C MET A 15 11.50 -43.41 3.52
N LEU A 16 12.38 -43.50 4.52
CA LEU A 16 12.65 -42.41 5.47
C LEU A 16 13.26 -41.17 4.80
N ILE A 17 13.88 -41.33 3.63
CA ILE A 17 14.41 -40.22 2.82
C ILE A 17 13.40 -39.75 1.79
N ILE A 18 12.75 -40.68 1.06
CA ILE A 18 11.87 -40.36 -0.04
C ILE A 18 10.59 -39.68 0.46
N VAL A 19 9.96 -40.16 1.52
CA VAL A 19 8.69 -39.60 2.01
C VAL A 19 8.84 -38.13 2.47
N PRO A 20 9.84 -37.77 3.30
CA PRO A 20 10.06 -36.35 3.65
C PRO A 20 10.44 -35.50 2.44
N THR A 21 11.16 -36.04 1.45
CA THR A 21 11.55 -35.31 0.24
C THR A 21 10.33 -35.02 -0.63
N ILE A 22 9.45 -35.99 -0.84
CA ILE A 22 8.19 -35.80 -1.57
C ILE A 22 7.30 -34.82 -0.82
N PHE A 23 7.20 -34.94 0.50
CA PHE A 23 6.41 -34.03 1.34
C PHE A 23 6.95 -32.58 1.27
N ALA A 24 8.27 -32.40 1.40
CA ALA A 24 8.91 -31.09 1.23
C ALA A 24 8.69 -30.50 -0.18
N PHE A 25 8.75 -31.36 -1.22
CA PHE A 25 8.49 -30.94 -2.60
C PHE A 25 7.03 -30.55 -2.83
N THR A 26 6.07 -31.29 -2.25
CA THR A 26 4.65 -30.95 -2.35
C THR A 26 4.32 -29.66 -1.60
N LEU A 27 4.88 -29.46 -0.39
CA LEU A 27 4.74 -28.21 0.35
C LEU A 27 5.33 -27.03 -0.44
N PHE A 28 6.53 -27.18 -0.97
CA PHE A 28 7.17 -26.16 -1.80
C PHE A 28 6.33 -25.78 -3.03
N ASN A 29 5.79 -26.80 -3.73
CA ASN A 29 4.92 -26.53 -4.88
C ASN A 29 3.59 -25.91 -4.49
N SER A 30 2.98 -26.30 -3.38
CA SER A 30 1.73 -25.71 -2.89
C SER A 30 1.93 -24.23 -2.52
N SER A 31 3.01 -23.91 -1.79
CA SER A 31 3.36 -22.53 -1.44
C SER A 31 3.68 -21.70 -2.68
N LYS A 32 4.41 -22.29 -3.65
CA LYS A 32 4.72 -21.62 -4.91
C LYS A 32 3.47 -21.36 -5.74
N ASN A 33 2.55 -22.32 -5.87
CA ASN A 33 1.32 -22.16 -6.64
C ASN A 33 0.40 -21.08 -6.01
N ALA A 34 0.23 -21.10 -4.69
CA ALA A 34 -0.54 -20.08 -3.97
C ALA A 34 0.09 -18.68 -4.13
N PHE A 35 1.42 -18.62 -4.19
CA PHE A 35 2.17 -17.41 -4.45
C PHE A 35 1.97 -16.93 -5.90
N ASP A 36 2.09 -17.84 -6.87
CA ASP A 36 1.92 -17.51 -8.30
C ASP A 36 0.50 -17.00 -8.60
N ASP A 37 -0.52 -17.48 -7.87
CA ASP A 37 -1.91 -16.98 -7.97
C ASP A 37 -2.09 -15.55 -7.42
N SER A 38 -1.27 -15.13 -6.47
CA SER A 38 -1.28 -13.78 -5.89
C SER A 38 -0.37 -12.79 -6.61
N PHE A 39 0.60 -13.32 -7.36
CA PHE A 39 1.60 -12.54 -8.07
C PHE A 39 1.03 -11.97 -9.37
N SER A 40 1.10 -10.66 -9.52
CA SER A 40 0.73 -9.97 -10.75
C SER A 40 1.98 -9.63 -11.55
N GLN A 41 2.29 -10.44 -12.55
CA GLN A 41 3.43 -10.19 -13.45
C GLN A 41 3.19 -8.96 -14.34
N SER A 42 1.94 -8.66 -14.67
CA SER A 42 1.57 -7.47 -15.44
C SER A 42 1.89 -6.18 -14.71
N ASP A 43 1.91 -6.21 -13.36
CA ASP A 43 2.14 -5.05 -12.51
C ASP A 43 3.62 -4.88 -12.14
N GLN A 44 4.55 -5.59 -12.79
CA GLN A 44 6.00 -5.39 -12.64
C GLN A 44 6.46 -4.15 -13.38
N ARG A 45 6.13 -2.99 -12.83
CA ARG A 45 6.62 -1.72 -13.35
C ARG A 45 7.96 -1.32 -12.73
N GLN A 46 8.70 -0.48 -13.41
CA GLN A 46 9.77 0.31 -12.82
C GLN A 46 9.23 1.69 -12.50
N SER A 47 9.47 2.19 -11.28
CA SER A 47 9.16 3.57 -10.95
C SER A 47 9.89 4.54 -11.88
N GLN A 48 9.21 5.58 -12.38
CA GLN A 48 9.84 6.64 -13.16
C GLN A 48 10.85 7.47 -12.35
N LEU A 49 10.83 7.34 -11.03
CA LEU A 49 11.77 7.99 -10.11
C LEU A 49 13.02 7.12 -9.84
N ARG A 50 13.21 6.03 -10.60
CA ARG A 50 14.35 5.12 -10.55
C ARG A 50 15.01 5.01 -11.92
N ASP A 51 16.34 5.08 -11.96
CA ASP A 51 17.11 4.88 -13.20
C ASP A 51 17.07 3.43 -13.70
N SER A 52 16.87 2.48 -12.78
CA SER A 52 16.80 1.05 -13.08
C SER A 52 15.92 0.31 -12.08
N LYS A 53 15.48 -0.91 -12.46
CA LYS A 53 14.75 -1.80 -11.54
C LYS A 53 15.64 -2.16 -10.36
N VAL A 54 15.09 -2.06 -9.15
CA VAL A 54 15.81 -2.39 -7.90
C VAL A 54 15.82 -3.89 -7.64
N ASN A 55 16.86 -4.34 -6.93
CA ASN A 55 16.98 -5.69 -6.43
C ASN A 55 16.65 -5.71 -4.92
N ALA A 56 15.48 -6.24 -4.57
CA ALA A 56 14.99 -6.29 -3.20
C ALA A 56 15.91 -7.05 -2.22
N ALA A 57 16.77 -7.94 -2.73
CA ALA A 57 17.71 -8.68 -1.89
C ALA A 57 18.92 -7.86 -1.43
N LYS A 58 19.27 -6.79 -2.20
CA LYS A 58 20.57 -6.11 -2.04
C LYS A 58 20.45 -4.59 -1.94
N GLN A 59 19.35 -4.01 -2.35
CA GLN A 59 19.18 -2.56 -2.43
C GLN A 59 18.05 -2.09 -1.53
N PRO A 60 18.11 -0.85 -1.05
CA PRO A 60 16.97 -0.24 -0.38
C PRO A 60 15.76 -0.15 -1.33
N ILE A 61 14.62 -0.59 -0.84
CA ILE A 61 13.35 -0.61 -1.58
C ILE A 61 12.23 0.07 -0.83
N SER A 62 11.17 0.37 -1.57
CA SER A 62 9.91 0.83 -1.01
C SER A 62 8.77 -0.14 -1.36
N ILE A 63 7.87 -0.33 -0.40
CA ILE A 63 6.67 -1.18 -0.55
C ILE A 63 5.45 -0.40 -0.07
N LEU A 64 4.42 -0.31 -0.91
CA LEU A 64 3.14 0.26 -0.54
C LEU A 64 2.18 -0.85 -0.08
N PHE A 65 1.84 -0.83 1.20
CA PHE A 65 0.82 -1.70 1.77
C PHE A 65 -0.55 -1.06 1.63
N LEU A 66 -1.48 -1.79 1.03
CA LEU A 66 -2.85 -1.38 0.75
C LEU A 66 -3.82 -2.32 1.44
N GLY A 67 -4.50 -1.84 2.47
CA GLY A 67 -5.61 -2.55 3.10
C GLY A 67 -6.92 -2.19 2.41
N ILE A 68 -7.58 -3.15 1.76
CA ILE A 68 -8.85 -2.92 1.09
C ILE A 68 -10.02 -3.46 1.90
N ASP A 69 -11.12 -2.72 1.86
CA ASP A 69 -12.39 -3.16 2.45
C ASP A 69 -13.17 -4.01 1.45
N ASP A 70 -12.66 -5.23 1.21
CA ASP A 70 -13.27 -6.23 0.35
C ASP A 70 -13.62 -7.46 1.21
N SER A 71 -14.83 -7.49 1.77
CA SER A 71 -15.35 -8.65 2.48
C SER A 71 -16.19 -9.54 1.55
N SER A 72 -16.31 -10.83 1.92
CA SER A 72 -17.18 -11.78 1.19
C SER A 72 -18.63 -11.29 1.10
N THR A 73 -19.13 -10.58 2.10
CA THR A 73 -20.47 -9.97 2.12
C THR A 73 -20.58 -8.83 1.09
N ARG A 74 -19.57 -7.99 0.97
CA ARG A 74 -19.58 -6.87 0.00
C ARG A 74 -19.45 -7.36 -1.43
N ARG A 75 -18.66 -8.41 -1.69
CA ARG A 75 -18.61 -9.08 -3.00
C ARG A 75 -19.96 -9.61 -3.44
N GLN A 76 -20.75 -10.18 -2.52
CA GLN A 76 -22.13 -10.60 -2.81
C GLN A 76 -23.04 -9.44 -3.20
N ASN A 77 -22.72 -8.22 -2.77
CA ASN A 77 -23.45 -6.99 -3.11
C ASN A 77 -22.89 -6.27 -4.36
N GLY A 78 -22.03 -6.94 -5.15
CA GLY A 78 -21.52 -6.43 -6.43
C GLY A 78 -20.25 -5.57 -6.34
N GLN A 79 -19.64 -5.42 -5.16
CA GLN A 79 -18.34 -4.76 -5.04
C GLN A 79 -17.23 -5.72 -5.48
N SER A 80 -16.30 -5.25 -6.31
CA SER A 80 -15.10 -6.02 -6.66
C SER A 80 -13.88 -5.51 -5.91
N ALA A 81 -12.87 -6.37 -5.75
CA ALA A 81 -11.59 -5.98 -5.15
C ALA A 81 -10.87 -4.91 -5.98
N GLU A 82 -11.12 -4.86 -7.30
CA GLU A 82 -10.55 -3.89 -8.23
C GLU A 82 -11.12 -2.47 -7.99
N ASN A 83 -12.41 -2.38 -7.66
CA ASN A 83 -13.09 -1.10 -7.42
C ASN A 83 -13.18 -0.73 -5.93
N ALA A 84 -12.52 -1.49 -5.07
CA ALA A 84 -12.52 -1.21 -3.63
C ALA A 84 -11.66 0.02 -3.32
N ARG A 85 -12.06 0.76 -2.29
CA ARG A 85 -11.25 1.83 -1.72
C ARG A 85 -10.24 1.26 -0.74
N THR A 86 -9.12 1.95 -0.57
CA THR A 86 -8.13 1.58 0.44
C THR A 86 -8.46 2.23 1.78
N ASP A 87 -8.68 1.43 2.81
CA ASP A 87 -8.92 1.93 4.17
C ASP A 87 -7.63 2.11 4.99
N ALA A 88 -6.55 1.49 4.54
CA ALA A 88 -5.21 1.65 5.09
C ALA A 88 -4.20 1.81 3.95
N MET A 89 -3.33 2.81 4.05
CA MET A 89 -2.21 3.05 3.15
C MET A 89 -0.96 3.30 3.97
N ILE A 90 0.03 2.40 3.85
CA ILE A 90 1.30 2.52 4.57
C ILE A 90 2.42 2.35 3.56
N LEU A 91 3.20 3.42 3.36
CA LEU A 91 4.43 3.35 2.59
C LEU A 91 5.57 2.90 3.51
N SER A 92 6.23 1.83 3.14
CA SER A 92 7.40 1.34 3.87
C SER A 92 8.66 1.52 3.04
N THR A 93 9.76 1.99 3.65
CA THR A 93 11.11 1.82 3.11
C THR A 93 11.84 0.75 3.90
N MET A 94 12.57 -0.10 3.19
CA MET A 94 13.35 -1.19 3.76
C MET A 94 14.79 -1.05 3.27
N ASN A 95 15.71 -0.83 4.21
CA ASN A 95 17.14 -0.65 3.91
C ASN A 95 17.94 -1.81 4.50
N PRO A 96 18.45 -2.75 3.66
CA PRO A 96 19.16 -3.94 4.15
C PRO A 96 20.52 -3.60 4.78
N ASP A 97 21.19 -2.54 4.31
CA ASP A 97 22.52 -2.16 4.84
C ASP A 97 22.43 -1.59 6.26
N LYS A 98 21.29 -0.96 6.59
CA LYS A 98 21.02 -0.37 7.91
C LYS A 98 20.20 -1.27 8.82
N HIS A 99 19.71 -2.40 8.34
CA HIS A 99 18.72 -3.22 9.02
C HIS A 99 17.53 -2.38 9.54
N GLN A 100 17.03 -1.49 8.69
CA GLN A 100 16.02 -0.52 9.06
C GLN A 100 14.77 -0.68 8.21
N ILE A 101 13.61 -0.62 8.87
CA ILE A 101 12.29 -0.48 8.24
C ILE A 101 11.68 0.82 8.74
N ARG A 102 11.20 1.66 7.81
CA ARG A 102 10.38 2.81 8.15
C ARG A 102 8.97 2.62 7.62
N LEU A 103 7.99 2.90 8.45
CA LEU A 103 6.57 2.88 8.11
C LEU A 103 6.02 4.30 8.11
N VAL A 104 5.38 4.71 7.02
CA VAL A 104 4.69 5.99 6.89
C VAL A 104 3.22 5.74 6.63
N SER A 105 2.38 6.02 7.62
CA SER A 105 0.92 5.98 7.44
C SER A 105 0.45 7.20 6.67
N ILE A 106 -0.31 6.97 5.61
CA ILE A 106 -0.93 8.02 4.80
C ILE A 106 -2.43 8.00 5.09
N PRO A 107 -2.99 9.06 5.68
CA PRO A 107 -4.42 9.13 5.96
C PRO A 107 -5.23 8.99 4.68
N ARG A 108 -6.29 8.18 4.69
CA ARG A 108 -7.06 7.85 3.48
C ARG A 108 -7.75 9.05 2.83
N ASP A 109 -8.10 10.06 3.63
CA ASP A 109 -8.78 11.28 3.16
C ASP A 109 -7.80 12.40 2.77
N THR A 110 -6.49 12.08 2.65
CA THR A 110 -5.47 13.04 2.20
C THR A 110 -5.79 13.53 0.79
N LEU A 111 -5.89 14.85 0.65
CA LEU A 111 -6.05 15.51 -0.64
C LEU A 111 -4.79 15.27 -1.47
N SER A 112 -4.94 14.60 -2.60
CA SER A 112 -3.84 14.13 -3.41
C SER A 112 -4.14 14.30 -4.90
N TYR A 113 -3.13 14.70 -5.67
CA TYR A 113 -3.23 14.63 -7.12
C TYR A 113 -3.18 13.18 -7.57
N ILE A 114 -4.17 12.76 -8.35
CA ILE A 114 -4.29 11.41 -8.90
C ILE A 114 -3.99 11.44 -10.40
N PRO A 115 -2.82 10.95 -10.83
CA PRO A 115 -2.37 11.04 -12.24
C PRO A 115 -3.35 10.42 -13.24
N GLU A 116 -4.01 9.32 -12.87
CA GLU A 116 -4.95 8.59 -13.73
C GLU A 116 -6.14 9.41 -14.19
N VAL A 117 -6.55 10.37 -13.36
CA VAL A 117 -7.72 11.23 -13.64
C VAL A 117 -7.35 12.70 -13.82
N GLY A 118 -6.11 13.10 -13.54
CA GLY A 118 -5.60 14.44 -13.77
C GLY A 118 -6.16 15.52 -12.84
N TYR A 119 -6.71 15.14 -11.67
CA TYR A 119 -7.24 16.09 -10.68
C TYR A 119 -6.98 15.64 -9.23
N TYR A 120 -7.28 16.55 -8.29
CA TYR A 120 -7.15 16.28 -6.85
C TYR A 120 -8.39 15.59 -6.30
N ASP A 121 -8.16 14.50 -5.55
CA ASP A 121 -9.21 13.80 -4.81
C ASP A 121 -8.60 13.15 -3.55
N LYS A 122 -9.41 12.41 -2.78
CA LYS A 122 -8.91 11.60 -1.66
C LYS A 122 -7.97 10.52 -2.18
N ILE A 123 -6.82 10.37 -1.54
CA ILE A 123 -5.82 9.38 -1.95
C ILE A 123 -6.38 7.94 -1.99
N THR A 124 -7.35 7.63 -1.13
CA THR A 124 -8.05 6.32 -1.10
C THR A 124 -8.77 5.99 -2.41
N HIS A 125 -9.17 7.01 -3.20
CA HIS A 125 -9.89 6.81 -4.46
C HIS A 125 -8.97 6.35 -5.60
N ALA A 126 -7.66 6.59 -5.50
CA ALA A 126 -6.71 6.18 -6.52
C ALA A 126 -6.83 4.70 -6.88
N HIS A 127 -6.98 3.83 -5.88
CA HIS A 127 -7.15 2.39 -6.09
C HIS A 127 -8.40 2.04 -6.92
N ALA A 128 -9.48 2.79 -6.77
CA ALA A 128 -10.72 2.54 -7.51
C ALA A 128 -10.62 2.92 -9.00
N TYR A 129 -9.65 3.76 -9.39
CA TYR A 129 -9.45 4.18 -10.78
C TYR A 129 -8.63 3.17 -11.59
N ASP A 130 -7.50 2.69 -11.06
CA ASP A 130 -6.63 1.71 -11.76
C ASP A 130 -5.86 0.82 -10.76
N GLY A 131 -6.53 0.37 -9.71
CA GLY A 131 -6.00 -0.59 -8.75
C GLY A 131 -4.74 -0.14 -8.00
N PRO A 132 -3.88 -1.10 -7.64
CA PRO A 132 -2.66 -0.82 -6.88
C PRO A 132 -1.70 0.11 -7.61
N GLU A 133 -1.61 0.04 -8.94
CA GLU A 133 -0.71 0.87 -9.73
C GLU A 133 -1.07 2.36 -9.66
N ALA A 134 -2.36 2.70 -9.75
CA ALA A 134 -2.82 4.07 -9.55
C ALA A 134 -2.47 4.58 -8.15
N SER A 135 -2.62 3.73 -7.12
CA SER A 135 -2.20 4.08 -5.76
C SER A 135 -0.69 4.34 -5.66
N MET A 136 0.13 3.52 -6.32
CA MET A 136 1.59 3.71 -6.36
C MET A 136 1.95 5.05 -7.04
N ARG A 137 1.41 5.30 -8.26
CA ARG A 137 1.65 6.57 -9.01
C ARG A 137 1.17 7.78 -8.22
N THR A 138 0.04 7.67 -7.54
CA THR A 138 -0.49 8.76 -6.70
C THR A 138 0.44 9.06 -5.52
N VAL A 139 0.97 8.04 -4.84
CA VAL A 139 1.94 8.23 -3.75
C VAL A 139 3.24 8.85 -4.29
N GLU A 140 3.74 8.38 -5.43
CA GLU A 140 4.91 8.94 -6.10
C GLU A 140 4.70 10.41 -6.49
N ALA A 141 3.55 10.74 -7.08
CA ALA A 141 3.20 12.11 -7.47
C ALA A 141 3.17 13.06 -6.27
N ASN A 142 2.69 12.61 -5.13
CA ASN A 142 2.52 13.46 -3.95
C ASN A 142 3.77 13.54 -3.06
N LEU A 143 4.58 12.49 -2.95
CA LEU A 143 5.77 12.46 -2.11
C LEU A 143 7.09 12.60 -2.89
N ASN A 144 7.08 12.43 -4.21
CA ASN A 144 8.28 12.31 -5.05
C ASN A 144 9.30 11.29 -4.50
N VAL A 145 8.79 10.14 -4.10
CA VAL A 145 9.54 8.97 -3.60
C VAL A 145 9.14 7.78 -4.47
N PRO A 146 10.09 7.03 -5.04
CA PRO A 146 9.74 5.85 -5.83
C PRO A 146 8.97 4.85 -4.98
N VAL A 147 7.97 4.20 -5.57
CA VAL A 147 7.24 3.07 -5.00
C VAL A 147 7.55 1.85 -5.85
N ASP A 148 8.42 0.97 -5.34
CA ASP A 148 8.97 -0.13 -6.11
C ASP A 148 8.01 -1.33 -6.16
N TYR A 149 7.37 -1.60 -5.02
CA TYR A 149 6.47 -2.75 -4.85
C TYR A 149 5.18 -2.35 -4.14
N TYR A 150 4.16 -3.21 -4.29
CA TYR A 150 2.95 -3.12 -3.48
C TYR A 150 2.55 -4.48 -2.90
N VAL A 151 1.82 -4.43 -1.81
CA VAL A 151 1.09 -5.56 -1.23
C VAL A 151 -0.31 -5.10 -0.91
N ARG A 152 -1.32 -5.64 -1.60
CA ARG A 152 -2.74 -5.40 -1.35
C ARG A 152 -3.34 -6.57 -0.59
N ILE A 153 -3.88 -6.33 0.59
CA ILE A 153 -4.47 -7.34 1.46
C ILE A 153 -5.92 -6.98 1.82
N ASN A 154 -6.79 -7.96 1.84
CA ASN A 154 -8.15 -7.78 2.34
C ASN A 154 -8.26 -8.09 3.84
N MET A 155 -9.41 -7.76 4.43
CA MET A 155 -9.64 -7.91 5.87
C MET A 155 -9.57 -9.36 6.34
N GLU A 156 -10.09 -10.30 5.56
CA GLU A 156 -10.10 -11.73 5.91
C GLU A 156 -8.67 -12.30 5.94
N ALA A 157 -7.83 -11.93 4.96
CA ALA A 157 -6.42 -12.34 4.92
C ALA A 157 -5.64 -11.76 6.08
N PHE A 158 -5.88 -10.49 6.41
CA PHE A 158 -5.23 -9.86 7.56
C PHE A 158 -5.57 -10.60 8.86
N ALA A 159 -6.86 -10.85 9.14
CA ALA A 159 -7.30 -11.57 10.34
C ALA A 159 -6.69 -12.98 10.41
N LYS A 160 -6.74 -13.74 9.32
CA LYS A 160 -6.12 -15.08 9.24
C LYS A 160 -4.60 -15.06 9.49
N THR A 161 -3.91 -14.05 8.95
CA THR A 161 -2.46 -13.90 9.19
C THR A 161 -2.15 -13.66 10.66
N VAL A 162 -2.97 -12.85 11.34
CA VAL A 162 -2.84 -12.63 12.79
C VAL A 162 -3.09 -13.92 13.57
N ASP A 163 -4.11 -14.70 13.20
CA ASP A 163 -4.45 -15.98 13.84
C ASP A 163 -3.35 -17.02 13.66
N GLU A 164 -2.76 -17.13 12.48
CA GLU A 164 -1.65 -18.04 12.18
C GLU A 164 -0.40 -17.72 13.01
N LEU A 165 -0.16 -16.44 13.26
CA LEU A 165 0.87 -15.99 14.20
C LEU A 165 0.51 -16.24 15.67
N GLY A 166 -0.71 -16.75 15.96
CA GLY A 166 -1.21 -17.03 17.31
C GLY A 166 -1.71 -15.78 18.03
N GLY A 167 -2.28 -14.83 17.30
CA GLY A 167 -2.81 -13.56 17.86
C GLY A 167 -1.71 -12.65 18.38
N ILE A 168 -2.07 -11.52 19.00
CA ILE A 168 -1.12 -10.59 19.61
C ILE A 168 -1.58 -10.14 21.00
N GLU A 169 -0.63 -9.82 21.89
CA GLU A 169 -0.94 -9.03 23.08
C GLU A 169 -1.02 -7.55 22.70
N TYR A 170 -2.12 -6.91 23.04
CA TYR A 170 -2.35 -5.50 22.72
C TYR A 170 -3.05 -4.77 23.88
N ASP A 171 -2.67 -3.50 24.12
CA ASP A 171 -3.32 -2.64 25.10
C ASP A 171 -4.46 -1.87 24.42
N VAL A 172 -5.67 -2.40 24.53
CA VAL A 172 -6.88 -1.82 23.93
C VAL A 172 -7.16 -0.45 24.57
N PRO A 173 -7.21 0.63 23.77
CA PRO A 173 -7.21 2.00 24.31
C PRO A 173 -8.52 2.38 25.04
N TYR A 174 -9.62 1.79 24.66
CA TYR A 174 -10.97 2.03 25.22
C TYR A 174 -11.89 0.86 24.91
N ASP A 175 -13.06 0.82 25.55
CA ASP A 175 -14.07 -0.22 25.29
C ASP A 175 -14.55 -0.14 23.85
N LEU A 176 -14.48 -1.27 23.11
CA LEU A 176 -14.86 -1.40 21.72
C LEU A 176 -16.12 -2.20 21.55
N ASN A 177 -16.90 -1.84 20.52
CA ASN A 177 -18.05 -2.60 20.05
C ASN A 177 -18.17 -2.40 18.53
N GLU A 178 -17.46 -3.24 17.77
CA GLU A 178 -17.30 -3.12 16.33
C GLU A 178 -17.91 -4.33 15.58
N PRO A 179 -18.31 -4.19 14.31
CA PRO A 179 -18.66 -5.35 13.49
C PRO A 179 -17.49 -6.31 13.36
N ASN A 180 -17.77 -7.61 13.25
CA ASN A 180 -16.75 -8.59 12.88
C ASN A 180 -16.38 -8.48 11.38
N THR A 181 -15.40 -9.27 10.93
CA THR A 181 -14.95 -9.33 9.52
C THR A 181 -16.06 -9.63 8.52
N MET A 182 -17.06 -10.39 8.90
CA MET A 182 -18.17 -10.78 8.03
C MET A 182 -19.41 -9.90 8.16
N ASP A 183 -19.37 -8.84 8.96
CA ASP A 183 -20.50 -7.96 9.29
C ASP A 183 -21.75 -8.71 9.86
N LYS A 184 -21.55 -9.95 10.35
CA LYS A 184 -22.62 -10.81 10.88
C LYS A 184 -22.66 -10.90 12.41
N GLY A 185 -21.80 -10.15 13.08
CA GLY A 185 -21.70 -10.15 14.54
C GLY A 185 -20.92 -8.97 15.04
N ARG A 186 -20.73 -8.91 16.36
CA ARG A 186 -20.02 -7.80 16.99
C ARG A 186 -18.88 -8.28 17.87
N ILE A 187 -17.74 -7.65 17.71
CA ILE A 187 -16.55 -7.79 18.56
C ILE A 187 -16.68 -6.79 19.70
N LYS A 188 -16.65 -7.29 20.93
CA LYS A 188 -16.70 -6.47 22.15
C LYS A 188 -15.41 -6.68 22.92
N LEU A 189 -14.60 -5.63 23.05
CA LEU A 189 -13.36 -5.63 23.81
C LEU A 189 -13.44 -4.62 24.94
N LYS A 190 -12.84 -4.97 26.06
CA LYS A 190 -12.65 -4.03 27.17
C LYS A 190 -11.33 -3.30 27.02
N LYS A 191 -11.23 -2.09 27.58
CA LYS A 191 -9.98 -1.36 27.70
C LYS A 191 -8.94 -2.18 28.49
N GLY A 192 -7.68 -2.13 28.06
CA GLY A 192 -6.52 -2.72 28.74
C GLY A 192 -5.84 -3.83 27.97
N LYS A 193 -4.76 -4.35 28.54
CA LYS A 193 -3.93 -5.41 27.93
C LYS A 193 -4.68 -6.73 27.86
N GLN A 194 -4.72 -7.32 26.70
CA GLN A 194 -5.33 -8.62 26.47
C GLN A 194 -4.77 -9.30 25.21
N GLN A 195 -4.89 -10.61 25.16
CA GLN A 195 -4.55 -11.40 23.96
C GLN A 195 -5.69 -11.26 22.96
N LEU A 196 -5.39 -10.83 21.73
CA LEU A 196 -6.35 -10.61 20.67
C LEU A 196 -6.13 -11.61 19.52
N ASN A 197 -7.22 -12.14 18.99
CA ASN A 197 -7.26 -12.90 17.75
C ASN A 197 -7.36 -11.96 16.52
N GLY A 198 -7.39 -12.54 15.31
CA GLY A 198 -7.38 -11.76 14.06
C GLY A 198 -8.57 -10.81 13.91
N ASP A 199 -9.78 -11.26 14.22
CA ASP A 199 -10.99 -10.44 14.17
C ASP A 199 -10.93 -9.28 15.19
N GLU A 200 -10.43 -9.55 16.38
CA GLU A 200 -10.27 -8.56 17.44
C GLU A 200 -9.21 -7.51 17.11
N VAL A 201 -8.08 -7.93 16.54
CA VAL A 201 -7.04 -7.01 16.04
C VAL A 201 -7.59 -6.15 14.90
N LEU A 202 -8.35 -6.75 14.00
CA LEU A 202 -8.99 -6.00 12.91
C LEU A 202 -9.98 -4.96 13.46
N ALA A 203 -10.80 -5.32 14.46
CA ALA A 203 -11.72 -4.39 15.11
C ALA A 203 -10.98 -3.19 15.73
N VAL A 204 -9.85 -3.43 16.42
CA VAL A 204 -9.00 -2.38 16.99
C VAL A 204 -8.42 -1.46 15.90
N THR A 205 -7.98 -2.02 14.77
CA THR A 205 -7.34 -1.25 13.68
C THR A 205 -8.34 -0.48 12.81
N ARG A 206 -9.63 -0.83 12.86
CA ARG A 206 -10.70 -0.18 12.06
C ARG A 206 -11.44 0.92 12.82
N THR A 207 -11.56 0.81 14.15
CA THR A 207 -12.41 1.71 14.93
C THR A 207 -12.01 3.18 14.81
N ARG A 208 -13.03 4.05 14.74
CA ARG A 208 -12.90 5.53 14.74
C ARG A 208 -13.87 6.20 15.71
N LYS A 209 -14.64 5.41 16.47
CA LYS A 209 -15.80 5.91 17.25
C LYS A 209 -15.44 6.85 18.37
N GLN A 210 -14.22 6.75 18.90
CA GLN A 210 -13.79 7.54 20.07
C GLN A 210 -12.52 8.34 19.78
N ASP A 211 -11.99 8.29 18.54
CA ASP A 211 -10.77 9.00 18.18
C ASP A 211 -10.69 9.34 16.68
N SER A 212 -9.58 9.97 16.27
CA SER A 212 -9.37 10.48 14.92
C SER A 212 -8.79 9.43 13.96
N ASP A 213 -8.85 9.73 12.67
CA ASP A 213 -8.19 8.96 11.61
C ASP A 213 -6.67 8.84 11.83
N LEU A 214 -6.06 9.86 12.39
CA LEU A 214 -4.66 9.86 12.84
C LEU A 214 -4.39 8.76 13.87
N LYS A 215 -5.24 8.63 14.88
CA LYS A 215 -5.11 7.58 15.91
C LYS A 215 -5.29 6.19 15.32
N ARG A 216 -6.20 6.03 14.35
CA ARG A 216 -6.35 4.78 13.62
C ARG A 216 -5.06 4.39 12.88
N GLY A 217 -4.46 5.32 12.13
CA GLY A 217 -3.18 5.08 11.44
C GLY A 217 -2.04 4.71 12.41
N GLN A 218 -1.98 5.34 13.58
CA GLN A 218 -1.00 4.98 14.62
C GLN A 218 -1.20 3.54 15.11
N ARG A 219 -2.45 3.12 15.41
CA ARG A 219 -2.76 1.74 15.80
C ARG A 219 -2.39 0.72 14.70
N GLN A 220 -2.68 1.04 13.46
CA GLN A 220 -2.31 0.17 12.33
C GLN A 220 -0.80 -0.05 12.26
N MET A 221 0.00 1.01 12.39
CA MET A 221 1.45 0.90 12.43
C MET A 221 1.98 0.14 13.65
N GLU A 222 1.37 0.37 14.81
CA GLU A 222 1.73 -0.34 16.05
C GLU A 222 1.48 -1.84 15.94
N VAL A 223 0.30 -2.22 15.44
CA VAL A 223 -0.05 -3.62 15.18
C VAL A 223 0.92 -4.26 14.19
N LEU A 224 1.27 -3.59 13.10
CA LEU A 224 2.26 -4.10 12.14
C LEU A 224 3.63 -4.33 12.79
N LYS A 225 4.08 -3.43 13.66
CA LYS A 225 5.33 -3.61 14.42
C LYS A 225 5.28 -4.84 15.33
N ILE A 226 4.16 -5.03 16.03
CA ILE A 226 3.97 -6.18 16.93
C ILE A 226 3.97 -7.47 16.12
N LEU A 227 3.24 -7.52 15.01
CA LEU A 227 3.19 -8.69 14.11
C LEU A 227 4.56 -9.02 13.53
N PHE A 228 5.31 -7.99 13.11
CA PHE A 228 6.67 -8.19 12.60
C PHE A 228 7.59 -8.79 13.67
N LYS A 229 7.60 -8.23 14.88
CA LYS A 229 8.39 -8.80 16.00
C LYS A 229 7.98 -10.23 16.32
N LYS A 230 6.69 -10.50 16.32
CA LYS A 230 6.17 -11.85 16.56
C LYS A 230 6.60 -12.84 15.48
N ALA A 231 6.64 -12.40 14.21
CA ALA A 231 7.16 -13.19 13.10
C ALA A 231 8.66 -13.51 13.27
N GLN A 232 9.45 -12.55 13.78
CA GLN A 232 10.86 -12.78 14.12
C GLN A 232 11.03 -13.80 15.25
N ASP A 233 10.22 -13.71 16.31
CA ASP A 233 10.33 -14.57 17.49
C ASP A 233 9.95 -16.03 17.21
N THR A 234 9.07 -16.27 16.24
CA THR A 234 8.61 -17.63 15.92
C THR A 234 9.68 -18.53 15.32
N LYS A 235 10.82 -18.02 14.87
CA LYS A 235 12.02 -18.76 14.35
C LYS A 235 11.72 -20.00 13.48
N SER A 236 10.47 -20.25 13.16
CA SER A 236 9.99 -21.39 12.40
C SER A 236 9.77 -20.99 10.97
N LEU A 237 10.71 -21.29 10.09
CA LEU A 237 10.56 -21.12 8.63
C LEU A 237 9.30 -21.81 8.08
N HIS A 238 8.78 -22.84 8.75
CA HIS A 238 7.53 -23.53 8.40
C HIS A 238 6.30 -22.60 8.51
N LYS A 239 6.25 -21.72 9.52
CA LYS A 239 5.15 -20.75 9.64
C LYS A 239 5.22 -19.65 8.58
N LEU A 240 6.37 -19.38 8.01
CA LEU A 240 6.50 -18.42 6.91
C LEU A 240 5.80 -18.92 5.65
N ASP A 241 5.93 -20.21 5.33
CA ASP A 241 5.24 -20.82 4.18
C ASP A 241 3.72 -20.78 4.37
N ASP A 242 3.23 -21.06 5.58
CA ASP A 242 1.80 -20.98 5.93
C ASP A 242 1.28 -19.53 5.81
N ILE A 243 2.04 -18.54 6.27
CA ILE A 243 1.70 -17.11 6.12
C ILE A 243 1.69 -16.72 4.65
N ILE A 244 2.68 -17.13 3.86
CA ILE A 244 2.74 -16.87 2.41
C ILE A 244 1.52 -17.47 1.72
N GLU A 245 1.12 -18.70 2.08
CA GLU A 245 -0.07 -19.35 1.51
C GLU A 245 -1.36 -18.59 1.84
N ILE A 246 -1.56 -18.16 3.09
CA ILE A 246 -2.75 -17.43 3.52
C ILE A 246 -2.81 -16.06 2.86
N VAL A 247 -1.72 -15.32 2.88
CA VAL A 247 -1.62 -14.01 2.24
C VAL A 247 -1.79 -14.17 0.73
N GLY A 248 -1.16 -15.18 0.12
CA GLY A 248 -1.24 -15.47 -1.29
C GLY A 248 -2.66 -15.70 -1.80
N LYS A 249 -3.51 -16.39 -1.05
CA LYS A 249 -4.91 -16.66 -1.44
C LYS A 249 -5.83 -15.43 -1.42
N ASN A 250 -5.48 -14.38 -0.68
CA ASN A 250 -6.37 -13.25 -0.40
C ASN A 250 -5.69 -11.88 -0.61
N SER A 251 -4.50 -11.85 -1.19
CA SER A 251 -3.78 -10.62 -1.53
C SER A 251 -3.42 -10.57 -3.01
N LYS A 252 -2.97 -9.41 -3.46
CA LYS A 252 -2.21 -9.23 -4.72
C LYS A 252 -0.92 -8.48 -4.42
N HIS A 253 0.14 -8.81 -5.12
CA HIS A 253 1.43 -8.15 -4.98
C HIS A 253 2.26 -8.33 -6.28
N ASN A 254 3.28 -7.50 -6.44
CA ASN A 254 4.23 -7.58 -7.56
C ASN A 254 5.65 -8.00 -7.14
N LEU A 255 5.80 -8.55 -5.93
CA LEU A 255 7.04 -9.16 -5.45
C LEU A 255 7.16 -10.59 -5.96
N SER A 256 8.29 -11.00 -6.54
CA SER A 256 8.57 -12.38 -6.89
C SER A 256 8.85 -13.22 -5.62
N TYR A 257 8.69 -14.53 -5.71
CA TYR A 257 8.99 -15.45 -4.60
C TYR A 257 10.42 -15.30 -4.08
N SER A 258 11.38 -15.12 -4.99
CA SER A 258 12.79 -14.91 -4.63
C SER A 258 13.00 -13.59 -3.88
N GLU A 259 12.27 -12.53 -4.22
CA GLU A 259 12.33 -11.25 -3.52
C GLU A 259 11.73 -11.36 -2.13
N ILE A 260 10.57 -11.99 -1.96
CA ILE A 260 9.97 -12.22 -0.63
C ILE A 260 10.90 -13.06 0.25
N LYS A 261 11.48 -14.13 -0.29
CA LYS A 261 12.42 -14.97 0.45
C LYS A 261 13.65 -14.16 0.89
N ALA A 262 14.19 -13.32 0.03
CA ALA A 262 15.31 -12.44 0.34
C ALA A 262 14.96 -11.43 1.45
N LEU A 263 13.77 -10.79 1.34
CA LEU A 263 13.28 -9.88 2.37
C LEU A 263 13.09 -10.59 3.72
N ALA A 264 12.46 -11.76 3.71
CA ALA A 264 12.31 -12.57 4.93
C ALA A 264 13.67 -12.91 5.56
N THR A 265 14.65 -13.34 4.76
CA THR A 265 16.01 -13.65 5.25
C THR A 265 16.70 -12.41 5.82
N ASN A 266 16.60 -11.26 5.16
CA ASN A 266 17.27 -10.04 5.59
C ASN A 266 16.66 -9.43 6.85
N TYR A 267 15.34 -9.52 7.02
CA TYR A 267 14.64 -8.76 8.05
C TYR A 267 14.05 -9.63 9.18
N LEU A 268 13.73 -10.90 8.94
CA LEU A 268 13.24 -11.78 10.02
C LEU A 268 14.37 -12.48 10.79
N ALA A 269 15.54 -12.67 10.18
CA ALA A 269 16.68 -13.32 10.81
C ALA A 269 17.56 -12.38 11.65
N ASN A 270 17.42 -11.07 11.47
CA ASN A 270 18.27 -10.06 12.08
C ASN A 270 17.45 -9.14 12.99
N ASP A 271 18.12 -8.48 13.92
CA ASP A 271 17.52 -7.38 14.67
C ASP A 271 17.30 -6.18 13.72
N VAL A 272 16.11 -5.61 13.76
CA VAL A 272 15.67 -4.58 12.81
C VAL A 272 15.11 -3.37 13.56
N ASP A 273 15.64 -2.19 13.24
CA ASP A 273 15.08 -0.92 13.71
C ASP A 273 13.81 -0.56 12.93
N ILE A 274 12.65 -0.60 13.60
CA ILE A 274 11.37 -0.26 12.98
C ILE A 274 10.92 1.12 13.45
N GLN A 275 11.06 2.10 12.57
CA GLN A 275 10.59 3.46 12.79
C GLN A 275 9.20 3.65 12.18
N SER A 276 8.41 4.56 12.75
CA SER A 276 7.10 4.90 12.19
C SER A 276 6.82 6.39 12.32
N GLN A 277 6.17 6.91 11.29
CA GLN A 277 5.67 8.27 11.25
C GLN A 277 4.35 8.31 10.50
N GLN A 278 3.64 9.41 10.60
CA GLN A 278 2.37 9.61 9.91
C GLN A 278 2.41 10.93 9.17
N LEU A 279 1.88 10.93 7.95
CA LEU A 279 1.69 12.13 7.19
C LEU A 279 0.71 13.05 7.91
N LYS A 280 1.09 14.32 8.07
CA LYS A 280 0.29 15.34 8.76
C LYS A 280 -0.44 16.21 7.75
N GLY A 281 -1.54 16.79 8.19
CA GLY A 281 -2.32 17.75 7.44
C GLY A 281 -3.44 18.33 8.28
N GLU A 282 -4.12 19.31 7.74
CA GLU A 282 -5.24 19.99 8.37
C GLU A 282 -6.56 19.51 7.79
N ASN A 283 -7.59 19.51 8.63
CA ASN A 283 -8.94 19.17 8.21
C ASN A 283 -9.51 20.29 7.36
N GLU A 284 -10.00 19.97 6.18
CA GLU A 284 -10.55 20.93 5.24
C GLU A 284 -11.88 20.44 4.65
N LEU A 285 -12.81 21.36 4.45
CA LEU A 285 -14.07 21.11 3.74
C LEU A 285 -14.02 21.82 2.39
N LEU A 286 -13.84 21.04 1.32
CA LEU A 286 -13.89 21.56 -0.04
C LEU A 286 -15.24 21.18 -0.66
N ASN A 287 -16.06 22.18 -0.98
CA ASN A 287 -17.42 21.98 -1.52
C ASN A 287 -18.30 21.04 -0.66
N GLY A 288 -18.14 21.10 0.66
CA GLY A 288 -18.88 20.25 1.60
C GLY A 288 -18.33 18.83 1.75
N ILE A 289 -17.25 18.47 1.07
CA ILE A 289 -16.57 17.19 1.19
C ILE A 289 -15.36 17.35 2.10
N TYR A 290 -15.24 16.46 3.07
CA TYR A 290 -14.13 16.43 4.01
C TYR A 290 -12.85 15.89 3.37
N TYR A 291 -11.74 16.61 3.56
CA TYR A 291 -10.37 16.20 3.19
C TYR A 291 -9.40 16.46 4.34
N ILE A 292 -8.24 15.84 4.27
CA ILE A 292 -7.05 16.21 5.01
C ILE A 292 -6.11 16.89 4.02
N ASN A 293 -5.96 18.22 4.12
CA ASN A 293 -5.02 18.99 3.30
C ASN A 293 -3.60 18.77 3.85
N PRO A 294 -2.69 18.13 3.11
CA PRO A 294 -1.38 17.78 3.66
C PRO A 294 -0.53 19.03 3.93
N ASP A 295 0.15 19.03 5.08
CA ASP A 295 1.17 20.01 5.40
C ASP A 295 2.38 19.83 4.47
N VAL A 296 2.67 20.86 3.68
CA VAL A 296 3.73 20.83 2.66
C VAL A 296 5.11 20.63 3.29
N ASP A 297 5.39 21.23 4.43
CA ASP A 297 6.68 21.08 5.09
C ASP A 297 6.85 19.67 5.64
N ASN A 298 5.77 19.07 6.16
CA ASN A 298 5.76 17.67 6.55
C ASN A 298 5.85 16.70 5.35
N LEU A 299 5.27 17.05 4.19
CA LEU A 299 5.49 16.29 2.94
C LEU A 299 6.97 16.26 2.57
N ILE A 300 7.65 17.41 2.60
CA ILE A 300 9.07 17.54 2.26
C ILE A 300 9.93 16.77 3.25
N GLU A 301 9.68 16.93 4.54
CA GLU A 301 10.39 16.20 5.60
C GLU A 301 10.23 14.70 5.43
N THR A 302 9.00 14.23 5.19
CA THR A 302 8.69 12.82 4.96
C THR A 302 9.38 12.31 3.69
N SER A 303 9.26 13.04 2.59
CA SER A 303 9.94 12.71 1.33
C SER A 303 11.45 12.58 1.52
N ASN A 304 12.09 13.59 2.11
CA ASN A 304 13.54 13.60 2.33
C ASN A 304 14.01 12.46 3.23
N THR A 305 13.21 12.11 4.24
CA THR A 305 13.49 10.98 5.12
C THR A 305 13.45 9.65 4.37
N LEU A 306 12.39 9.41 3.59
CA LEU A 306 12.24 8.21 2.77
C LEU A 306 13.30 8.13 1.67
N ARG A 307 13.61 9.24 0.99
CA ARG A 307 14.68 9.31 -0.01
C ARG A 307 16.03 8.93 0.57
N LYS A 308 16.35 9.44 1.77
CA LYS A 308 17.58 9.08 2.50
C LYS A 308 17.63 7.59 2.86
N ASP A 309 16.51 7.00 3.24
CA ASP A 309 16.44 5.55 3.51
C ASP A 309 16.69 4.74 2.23
N LEU A 310 16.21 5.24 1.09
CA LEU A 310 16.37 4.63 -0.23
C LEU A 310 17.73 4.93 -0.91
N GLY A 311 18.62 5.67 -0.25
CA GLY A 311 19.92 6.08 -0.82
C GLY A 311 19.79 7.16 -1.90
N LEU A 312 18.67 7.87 -1.98
CA LEU A 312 18.42 8.96 -2.92
C LEU A 312 18.78 10.32 -2.31
N ALA A 313 19.19 11.27 -3.16
CA ALA A 313 19.47 12.63 -2.72
C ALA A 313 18.21 13.32 -2.18
N PRO A 314 18.27 13.97 -1.01
CA PRO A 314 17.18 14.76 -0.49
C PRO A 314 17.01 16.04 -1.32
N PHE A 315 15.83 16.65 -1.26
CA PHE A 315 15.58 17.97 -1.81
C PHE A 315 16.30 19.03 -0.97
N LYS A 316 16.91 20.00 -1.65
CA LYS A 316 17.65 21.09 -1.00
C LYS A 316 16.71 22.10 -0.33
N ASP A 317 15.58 22.34 -0.97
CA ASP A 317 14.61 23.32 -0.52
C ASP A 317 13.19 22.99 -1.03
N ARG A 318 12.22 23.78 -0.59
CA ARG A 318 10.81 23.65 -0.95
C ARG A 318 10.58 23.79 -2.45
N ASN A 319 11.26 24.74 -3.11
CA ASN A 319 11.09 24.97 -4.54
C ASN A 319 11.53 23.76 -5.35
N GLN A 320 12.70 23.18 -5.01
CA GLN A 320 13.16 21.98 -5.69
C GLN A 320 12.17 20.83 -5.55
N PHE A 321 11.63 20.57 -4.35
CA PHE A 321 10.61 19.53 -4.15
C PHE A 321 9.41 19.76 -5.05
N LEU A 322 8.85 20.96 -5.05
CA LEU A 322 7.64 21.28 -5.81
C LEU A 322 7.86 21.15 -7.32
N VAL A 323 9.04 21.60 -7.82
CA VAL A 323 9.41 21.47 -9.23
C VAL A 323 9.60 20.02 -9.65
N GLU A 324 10.39 19.25 -8.90
CA GLU A 324 10.66 17.85 -9.23
C GLU A 324 9.39 16.99 -9.13
N ARG A 325 8.51 17.28 -8.17
CA ARG A 325 7.22 16.64 -8.04
C ARG A 325 6.34 16.83 -9.27
N VAL A 326 6.34 18.03 -9.86
CA VAL A 326 5.58 18.30 -11.08
C VAL A 326 6.22 17.65 -12.31
N LYS A 327 7.54 17.72 -12.43
CA LYS A 327 8.28 17.12 -13.56
C LYS A 327 8.08 15.61 -13.69
N ALA A 328 7.96 14.91 -12.58
CA ALA A 328 7.75 13.46 -12.57
C ALA A 328 6.42 13.03 -13.23
N TYR A 329 5.48 13.98 -13.37
CA TYR A 329 4.14 13.72 -13.90
C TYR A 329 3.78 14.67 -15.05
N TYR A 330 4.33 14.40 -16.24
CA TYR A 330 3.86 14.80 -17.57
C TYR A 330 3.90 16.28 -17.96
N GLY A 331 4.71 17.12 -17.34
CA GLY A 331 4.85 18.49 -17.83
C GLY A 331 3.64 19.41 -17.59
N GLU A 332 2.47 18.90 -17.28
CA GLU A 332 1.32 19.70 -16.88
C GLU A 332 1.39 20.02 -15.38
N ILE A 333 1.17 21.27 -15.04
CA ILE A 333 1.05 21.67 -13.64
C ILE A 333 -0.41 21.43 -13.25
N PRO A 334 -0.68 20.43 -12.40
CA PRO A 334 -2.04 20.18 -11.95
C PRO A 334 -2.53 21.38 -11.12
N PRO A 335 -3.84 21.64 -11.07
CA PRO A 335 -4.40 22.64 -10.17
C PRO A 335 -4.05 22.28 -8.73
N LEU A 336 -3.23 23.08 -8.07
CA LEU A 336 -2.71 22.83 -6.73
C LEU A 336 -3.46 23.70 -5.74
N THR A 337 -4.17 23.07 -4.81
CA THR A 337 -4.92 23.78 -3.77
C THR A 337 -4.03 24.29 -2.64
N TYR A 338 -2.83 23.75 -2.49
CA TYR A 338 -1.90 24.07 -1.40
C TYR A 338 -0.53 24.59 -1.87
N LEU A 339 -0.37 24.91 -3.17
CA LEU A 339 0.80 25.63 -3.67
C LEU A 339 0.51 27.13 -3.72
N GLU A 340 1.46 27.92 -3.24
CA GLU A 340 1.42 29.35 -3.38
C GLU A 340 1.53 29.75 -4.85
N GLU A 341 0.80 30.76 -5.28
CA GLU A 341 0.75 31.23 -6.67
C GLU A 341 2.13 31.65 -7.20
N SER A 342 2.96 32.24 -6.34
CA SER A 342 4.35 32.60 -6.66
C SER A 342 5.23 31.40 -7.04
N LEU A 343 5.01 30.24 -6.40
CA LEU A 343 5.72 29.00 -6.68
C LEU A 343 5.27 28.37 -8.00
N LEU A 344 3.98 28.43 -8.30
CA LEU A 344 3.43 28.01 -9.59
C LEU A 344 4.09 28.73 -10.77
N GLN A 345 4.33 30.04 -10.68
CA GLN A 345 5.01 30.81 -11.72
C GLN A 345 6.48 30.36 -11.88
N ASN A 346 7.17 30.06 -10.80
CA ASN A 346 8.54 29.56 -10.84
C ASN A 346 8.61 28.16 -11.45
N VAL A 347 7.68 27.28 -11.10
CA VAL A 347 7.56 25.94 -11.69
C VAL A 347 7.36 26.04 -13.20
N LYS A 348 6.45 26.89 -13.69
CA LYS A 348 6.21 27.11 -15.12
C LYS A 348 7.46 27.58 -15.89
N LYS A 349 8.31 28.39 -15.26
CA LYS A 349 9.56 28.87 -15.88
C LYS A 349 10.61 27.78 -16.02
N LEU A 350 10.60 26.79 -15.13
CA LEU A 350 11.60 25.70 -15.09
C LEU A 350 11.20 24.48 -15.93
N MET A 351 9.95 24.41 -16.39
CA MET A 351 9.51 23.36 -17.30
C MET A 351 10.13 23.55 -18.69
N PRO A 352 10.57 22.48 -19.36
CA PRO A 352 11.01 22.57 -20.74
C PRO A 352 9.89 23.18 -21.58
N LYS A 353 10.22 24.21 -22.36
CA LYS A 353 9.29 24.65 -23.40
C LYS A 353 9.21 23.52 -24.42
N ASP A 354 8.01 23.03 -24.68
CA ASP A 354 7.79 22.14 -25.81
C ASP A 354 8.16 22.87 -27.09
N GLU A 355 9.35 22.60 -27.64
CA GLU A 355 9.85 23.18 -28.90
C GLU A 355 9.00 22.81 -30.10
N ASN A 356 8.04 21.88 -29.94
CA ASN A 356 7.20 21.39 -31.04
C ASN A 356 5.91 22.17 -31.29
N ASN A 357 5.58 23.17 -30.45
CA ASN A 357 4.31 23.93 -30.64
C ASN A 357 4.46 25.23 -31.41
N ASP A 358 5.69 25.68 -31.68
CA ASP A 358 5.92 26.93 -32.41
C ASP A 358 6.01 26.80 -33.94
N GLN A 359 5.96 25.58 -34.50
CA GLN A 359 6.03 25.38 -35.95
C GLN A 359 4.67 25.32 -36.66
N ASN A 360 3.54 25.22 -35.92
CA ASN A 360 2.20 25.15 -36.53
C ASN A 360 1.41 26.47 -36.55
N ASN A 361 2.00 27.57 -36.10
CA ASN A 361 1.29 28.85 -36.05
C ASN A 361 1.80 29.90 -37.05
N LYS A 362 2.45 29.45 -38.17
CA LYS A 362 2.71 30.33 -39.33
C LYS A 362 2.08 29.71 -40.57
N GLY A 363 0.81 30.01 -40.74
CA GLY A 363 0.10 29.76 -42.01
C GLY A 363 -1.35 29.44 -41.75
N GLU A 364 -2.17 30.47 -41.73
CA GLU A 364 -3.45 30.57 -42.36
C GLU A 364 -4.28 31.66 -41.66
N SER A 365 -4.22 32.83 -42.29
CA SER A 365 -5.25 33.84 -42.12
C SER A 365 -6.32 33.64 -43.20
N ALA A 366 -7.56 33.82 -42.78
CA ALA A 366 -8.80 33.94 -43.57
C ALA A 366 -9.61 32.63 -43.69
N ASP A 367 -10.75 32.49 -43.11
CA ASP A 367 -12.03 33.03 -43.46
C ASP A 367 -13.17 32.44 -42.61
N ASN A 368 -14.06 33.29 -42.22
CA ASN A 368 -15.43 33.17 -41.75
C ASN A 368 -16.14 31.80 -41.71
N THR A 369 -16.83 31.53 -40.63
CA THR A 369 -18.28 31.48 -40.44
C THR A 369 -18.74 30.43 -39.43
N ASN A 370 -19.49 30.91 -38.45
CA ASN A 370 -20.60 30.28 -37.71
C ASN A 370 -20.64 28.75 -37.52
N GLY A 371 -20.52 28.33 -36.28
CA GLY A 371 -20.95 27.00 -35.85
C GLY A 371 -20.90 26.87 -34.32
N ALA A 372 -22.00 27.22 -33.67
CA ALA A 372 -22.20 26.93 -32.26
C ALA A 372 -22.12 25.43 -32.02
N MET A 373 -21.10 24.97 -31.29
CA MET A 373 -21.09 23.63 -30.73
C MET A 373 -21.28 23.69 -29.23
N HIS A 374 -22.41 23.15 -28.84
CA HIS A 374 -22.76 22.80 -27.49
C HIS A 374 -21.71 21.81 -26.90
N ASN A 375 -20.93 22.28 -25.94
CA ASN A 375 -20.16 21.39 -25.05
C ASN A 375 -21.13 20.85 -24.00
N GLN A 376 -21.65 19.67 -24.24
CA GLN A 376 -22.27 18.86 -23.19
C GLN A 376 -21.16 18.25 -22.34
N GLN A 377 -20.87 18.88 -21.23
CA GLN A 377 -20.25 18.18 -20.09
C GLN A 377 -21.26 17.18 -19.55
N GLN A 378 -21.09 15.91 -19.89
CA GLN A 378 -21.76 14.84 -19.18
C GLN A 378 -21.03 14.61 -17.85
N GLY A 379 -21.46 15.33 -16.82
CA GLY A 379 -21.20 14.99 -15.44
C GLY A 379 -21.97 13.70 -15.11
N VAL A 380 -21.27 12.65 -14.77
CA VAL A 380 -21.87 11.43 -14.21
C VAL A 380 -22.28 11.75 -12.78
N PRO A 381 -23.56 11.69 -12.41
CA PRO A 381 -23.98 11.92 -11.03
C PRO A 381 -23.75 10.64 -10.22
N TYR A 382 -22.77 10.65 -9.34
CA TYR A 382 -22.69 9.66 -8.27
C TYR A 382 -23.70 10.02 -7.17
N GLN A 383 -24.87 9.42 -7.24
CA GLN A 383 -25.78 9.32 -6.11
C GLN A 383 -25.50 8.01 -5.38
N ASN A 384 -24.84 8.08 -4.23
CA ASN A 384 -24.89 7.04 -3.21
C ASN A 384 -25.53 7.65 -1.96
N GLN A 385 -26.86 7.58 -1.92
CA GLN A 385 -27.63 7.72 -0.69
C GLN A 385 -27.88 6.31 -0.12
N ASN A 386 -27.46 6.10 1.11
CA ASN A 386 -27.95 4.94 1.87
C ASN A 386 -29.44 5.14 2.21
N PRO A 387 -30.21 4.06 2.36
CA PRO A 387 -31.64 4.13 2.66
C PRO A 387 -32.01 4.81 3.99
N ASP A 388 -31.02 5.11 4.85
CA ASP A 388 -31.20 5.77 6.15
C ASP A 388 -30.77 7.24 6.19
N GLY A 389 -30.37 7.85 5.04
CA GLY A 389 -30.07 9.27 4.94
C GLY A 389 -28.73 9.72 5.56
N SER A 390 -27.82 8.81 5.91
CA SER A 390 -26.51 9.15 6.47
C SER A 390 -25.45 9.27 5.37
N TYR A 391 -24.63 10.33 5.43
CA TYR A 391 -23.44 10.55 4.62
C TYR A 391 -22.21 9.95 5.34
N TYR A 392 -21.42 9.19 4.62
CA TYR A 392 -20.11 8.74 5.07
C TYR A 392 -19.00 9.56 4.42
#